data_9d6a305da00853e75cbc37d9719d88be
#
_entry.id   9d6a305da00853e75cbc37d9719d88be
#
_cell.length_a   1.000
_cell.length_b   1.000
_cell.length_c   1.000
_cell.angle_alpha   90.00
_cell.angle_beta   90.00
_cell.angle_gamma   90.00
#
_symmetry.space_group_name_H-M   'P 1'
#
loop_
_entity.id
_entity.type
_entity.pdbx_description
1 polymer ?
#
loop_
_entity_poly.entity_id
_entity_poly.type
_entity_poly.pdbx_seq_one_letter_code
_entity_poly.pdbx_strand_id
1 'polypeptide(L)'
;MSDVRSVVVAGSRFGQFYAAGVAADPRFVLRGILGQGSRRSRALAERLGVETWCEVEALPDDVRLACVAVGGAARGEQGPALAEALMARGIDVLIEHPLLPREWQDLLRSAERLGRRCLLNTFYPQLPAVARFIELGRQLHRRRGIRHLDAACGVQVGFATLDILAALLEGVGPWSLESPSNDLSAMRGLSLVLAEVPLSLLVLNELAAADDGRMTLLQRVSLTTDRGTLSLLSPHGP
;
A
#
# COMPACT_ATOMS: atom_id res chain seq x y z
N MET A 1 3.22 6.34 -30.76
CA MET A 1 4.39 6.37 -29.86
C MET A 1 3.83 6.43 -28.44
N SER A 2 4.07 5.42 -27.60
CA SER A 2 3.65 5.46 -26.20
C SER A 2 4.43 6.59 -25.52
N ASP A 3 3.68 7.49 -24.88
CA ASP A 3 4.25 8.64 -24.15
C ASP A 3 5.01 8.09 -22.92
N VAL A 4 6.35 7.99 -23.05
CA VAL A 4 7.22 7.50 -21.96
C VAL A 4 7.22 8.53 -20.85
N ARG A 5 6.85 8.13 -19.65
CA ARG A 5 6.69 9.03 -18.51
C ARG A 5 7.94 9.10 -17.66
N SER A 6 8.40 10.30 -17.38
CA SER A 6 9.49 10.58 -16.47
C SER A 6 9.04 10.45 -15.02
N VAL A 7 9.76 9.65 -14.23
CA VAL A 7 9.42 9.29 -12.86
C VAL A 7 10.56 9.65 -11.91
N VAL A 8 10.23 10.20 -10.76
CA VAL A 8 11.13 10.34 -9.62
C VAL A 8 10.67 9.44 -8.47
N VAL A 9 11.61 8.89 -7.71
CA VAL A 9 11.30 8.12 -6.51
C VAL A 9 11.77 8.87 -5.27
N ALA A 10 10.85 9.18 -4.37
CA ALA A 10 11.14 9.81 -3.09
C ALA A 10 11.30 8.78 -1.99
N GLY A 11 12.42 8.84 -1.28
CA GLY A 11 12.81 7.84 -0.28
C GLY A 11 13.70 6.73 -0.87
N SER A 12 14.56 6.15 -0.05
CA SER A 12 15.57 5.18 -0.51
C SER A 12 15.53 3.84 0.24
N ARG A 13 14.73 3.72 1.33
CA ARG A 13 14.58 2.46 2.07
C ARG A 13 13.65 1.53 1.28
N PHE A 14 12.37 1.80 1.28
CA PHE A 14 11.39 1.05 0.50
C PHE A 14 11.35 1.51 -0.97
N GLY A 15 11.68 2.77 -1.24
CA GLY A 15 11.75 3.34 -2.58
C GLY A 15 12.68 2.61 -3.56
N GLN A 16 13.66 1.82 -3.07
CA GLN A 16 14.49 0.99 -3.96
C GLN A 16 13.67 -0.01 -4.78
N PHE A 17 12.56 -0.53 -4.25
CA PHE A 17 11.68 -1.45 -4.97
C PHE A 17 10.90 -0.73 -6.07
N TYR A 18 10.42 0.49 -5.79
CA TYR A 18 9.80 1.35 -6.80
C TYR A 18 10.79 1.72 -7.90
N ALA A 19 11.99 2.14 -7.51
CA ALA A 19 13.03 2.51 -8.47
C ALA A 19 13.40 1.33 -9.38
N ALA A 20 13.53 0.12 -8.84
CA ALA A 20 13.79 -1.09 -9.62
C ALA A 20 12.61 -1.41 -10.57
N GLY A 21 11.37 -1.30 -10.10
CA GLY A 21 10.18 -1.53 -10.93
C GLY A 21 10.05 -0.50 -12.06
N VAL A 22 10.28 0.78 -11.76
CA VAL A 22 10.27 1.86 -12.77
C VAL A 22 11.38 1.64 -13.82
N ALA A 23 12.58 1.28 -13.39
CA ALA A 23 13.70 1.04 -14.31
C ALA A 23 13.50 -0.21 -15.20
N ALA A 24 12.70 -1.17 -14.77
CA ALA A 24 12.40 -2.39 -15.52
C ALA A 24 11.27 -2.24 -16.54
N ASP A 25 10.46 -1.19 -16.46
CA ASP A 25 9.28 -1.00 -17.33
C ASP A 25 9.57 0.06 -18.42
N PRO A 26 9.55 -0.32 -19.72
CA PRO A 26 9.89 0.59 -20.82
C PRO A 26 8.90 1.76 -21.02
N ARG A 27 7.75 1.77 -20.31
CA ARG A 27 6.79 2.88 -20.31
C ARG A 27 7.26 4.05 -19.45
N PHE A 28 8.30 3.86 -18.64
CA PHE A 28 8.81 4.84 -17.70
C PHE A 28 10.30 5.09 -17.89
N VAL A 29 10.73 6.30 -17.53
CA VAL A 29 12.15 6.66 -17.36
C VAL A 29 12.36 7.11 -15.93
N LEU A 30 13.18 6.39 -15.18
CA LEU A 30 13.60 6.81 -13.85
C LEU A 30 14.57 7.99 -13.99
N ARG A 31 14.16 9.18 -13.55
CA ARG A 31 14.99 10.38 -13.58
C ARG A 31 15.95 10.45 -12.41
N GLY A 32 15.52 9.99 -11.25
CA GLY A 32 16.39 9.99 -10.08
C GLY A 32 15.68 9.74 -8.77
N ILE A 33 16.41 9.99 -7.70
CA ILE A 33 15.99 9.78 -6.32
C ILE A 33 15.86 11.13 -5.61
N LEU A 34 14.68 11.43 -5.10
CA LEU A 34 14.43 12.56 -4.22
C LEU A 34 14.62 12.11 -2.76
N GLY A 35 15.46 12.79 -2.02
CA GLY A 35 15.73 12.45 -0.62
C GLY A 35 16.57 13.48 0.10
N GLN A 36 16.83 13.31 1.38
CA GLN A 36 17.55 14.25 2.22
C GLN A 36 19.10 14.15 2.08
N GLY A 37 19.62 13.72 0.95
CA GLY A 37 21.07 13.60 0.73
C GLY A 37 21.76 12.52 1.56
N SER A 38 21.02 11.53 2.08
CA SER A 38 21.60 10.44 2.87
C SER A 38 22.56 9.58 2.04
N ARG A 39 23.52 8.92 2.73
CA ARG A 39 24.44 7.97 2.07
C ARG A 39 23.67 6.89 1.30
N ARG A 40 22.53 6.44 1.83
CA ARG A 40 21.68 5.42 1.20
C ARG A 40 21.05 5.92 -0.10
N SER A 41 20.52 7.15 -0.12
CA SER A 41 19.90 7.71 -1.34
C SER A 41 20.94 7.92 -2.44
N ARG A 42 22.13 8.42 -2.10
CA ARG A 42 23.24 8.56 -3.05
C ARG A 42 23.71 7.22 -3.60
N ALA A 43 23.93 6.22 -2.75
CA ALA A 43 24.33 4.88 -3.18
C ALA A 43 23.27 4.18 -4.06
N LEU A 44 21.98 4.43 -3.80
CA LEU A 44 20.90 3.92 -4.66
C LEU A 44 20.94 4.57 -6.04
N ALA A 45 21.07 5.89 -6.10
CA ALA A 45 21.12 6.63 -7.35
C ALA A 45 22.37 6.26 -8.18
N GLU A 46 23.54 6.16 -7.54
CA GLU A 46 24.78 5.72 -8.19
C GLU A 46 24.64 4.31 -8.80
N ARG A 47 24.07 3.37 -8.06
CA ARG A 47 23.81 2.00 -8.55
C ARG A 47 22.87 1.97 -9.76
N LEU A 48 21.94 2.90 -9.84
CA LEU A 48 20.94 2.99 -10.92
C LEU A 48 21.39 3.92 -12.06
N GLY A 49 22.51 4.62 -11.90
CA GLY A 49 23.03 5.57 -12.89
C GLY A 49 22.13 6.81 -13.06
N VAL A 50 21.47 7.28 -11.97
CA VAL A 50 20.52 8.39 -12.00
C VAL A 50 20.93 9.50 -11.03
N GLU A 51 20.29 10.66 -11.14
CA GLU A 51 20.55 11.83 -10.30
C GLU A 51 19.91 11.74 -8.90
N THR A 52 20.34 12.63 -8.00
CA THR A 52 19.73 12.83 -6.69
C THR A 52 19.37 14.29 -6.47
N TRP A 53 18.21 14.54 -5.87
CA TRP A 53 17.76 15.87 -5.46
C TRP A 53 17.36 15.86 -3.99
N CYS A 54 17.49 16.99 -3.33
CA CYS A 54 17.06 17.19 -1.95
C CYS A 54 15.78 18.03 -1.86
N GLU A 55 15.49 18.80 -2.88
CA GLU A 55 14.38 19.73 -2.94
C GLU A 55 13.46 19.42 -4.14
N VAL A 56 12.17 19.60 -3.95
CA VAL A 56 11.15 19.39 -5.00
C VAL A 56 11.37 20.38 -6.15
N GLU A 57 11.78 21.60 -5.85
CA GLU A 57 12.00 22.69 -6.80
C GLU A 57 13.16 22.41 -7.77
N ALA A 58 14.11 21.57 -7.34
CA ALA A 58 15.27 21.21 -8.16
C ALA A 58 14.99 20.09 -9.18
N LEU A 59 13.80 19.47 -9.11
CA LEU A 59 13.44 18.40 -10.05
C LEU A 59 13.32 18.94 -11.49
N PRO A 60 13.68 18.15 -12.51
CA PRO A 60 13.47 18.51 -13.91
C PRO A 60 11.98 18.74 -14.24
N ASP A 61 11.72 19.68 -15.15
CA ASP A 61 10.35 20.06 -15.53
C ASP A 61 9.60 18.96 -16.32
N ASP A 62 10.30 17.96 -16.82
CA ASP A 62 9.71 16.83 -17.54
C ASP A 62 9.21 15.69 -16.61
N VAL A 63 9.46 15.78 -15.30
CA VAL A 63 8.93 14.79 -14.34
C VAL A 63 7.38 14.86 -14.33
N ARG A 64 6.74 13.69 -14.48
CA ARG A 64 5.27 13.57 -14.56
C ARG A 64 4.67 12.72 -13.46
N LEU A 65 5.48 11.86 -12.84
CA LEU A 65 5.04 10.96 -11.78
C LEU A 65 6.10 10.89 -10.68
N ALA A 66 5.65 10.88 -9.44
CA ALA A 66 6.49 10.62 -8.27
C ALA A 66 5.98 9.41 -7.49
N CYS A 67 6.89 8.50 -7.16
CA CYS A 67 6.63 7.42 -6.21
C CYS A 67 7.15 7.86 -4.83
N VAL A 68 6.27 8.17 -3.90
CA VAL A 68 6.61 8.65 -2.56
C VAL A 68 6.63 7.48 -1.59
N ALA A 69 7.81 6.92 -1.35
CA ALA A 69 8.06 5.83 -0.39
C ALA A 69 8.60 6.38 0.95
N VAL A 70 8.01 7.47 1.39
CA VAL A 70 8.26 8.15 2.68
C VAL A 70 6.97 8.07 3.48
N GLY A 71 7.06 7.62 4.73
CA GLY A 71 5.90 7.39 5.58
C GLY A 71 5.21 8.69 6.02
N GLY A 72 4.02 8.55 6.61
CA GLY A 72 3.27 9.64 7.21
C GLY A 72 3.59 9.85 8.71
N ALA A 73 2.74 10.64 9.38
CA ALA A 73 2.90 11.02 10.78
C ALA A 73 2.94 9.81 11.74
N ALA A 74 2.28 8.70 11.40
CA ALA A 74 2.35 7.46 12.17
C ALA A 74 3.78 6.91 12.32
N ARG A 75 4.70 7.30 11.42
CA ARG A 75 6.14 6.95 11.44
C ARG A 75 7.03 8.16 11.79
N GLY A 76 6.44 9.31 12.12
CA GLY A 76 7.18 10.56 12.32
C GLY A 76 7.83 11.11 11.05
N GLU A 77 7.31 10.74 9.85
CA GLU A 77 7.82 11.15 8.56
C GLU A 77 6.83 12.11 7.86
N GLN A 78 7.30 12.81 6.83
CA GLN A 78 6.53 13.87 6.16
C GLN A 78 6.15 13.51 4.72
N GLY A 79 5.87 12.24 4.45
CA GLY A 79 5.44 11.77 3.13
C GLY A 79 4.25 12.53 2.54
N PRO A 80 3.17 12.77 3.31
CA PRO A 80 2.03 13.55 2.82
C PRO A 80 2.38 14.98 2.41
N ALA A 81 3.18 15.69 3.19
CA ALA A 81 3.61 17.05 2.84
C ALA A 81 4.47 17.07 1.56
N LEU A 82 5.36 16.08 1.41
CA LEU A 82 6.15 15.92 0.20
C LEU A 82 5.27 15.59 -1.02
N ALA A 83 4.26 14.73 -0.85
CA ALA A 83 3.30 14.41 -1.91
C ALA A 83 2.51 15.64 -2.36
N GLU A 84 2.08 16.49 -1.42
CA GLU A 84 1.39 17.74 -1.73
C GLU A 84 2.30 18.72 -2.48
N ALA A 85 3.56 18.89 -2.06
CA ALA A 85 4.53 19.73 -2.76
C ALA A 85 4.78 19.25 -4.20
N LEU A 86 4.89 17.95 -4.41
CA LEU A 86 5.03 17.35 -5.75
C LEU A 86 3.79 17.61 -6.62
N MET A 87 2.58 17.45 -6.07
CA MET A 87 1.34 17.75 -6.78
C MET A 87 1.21 19.23 -7.11
N ALA A 88 1.62 20.14 -6.22
CA ALA A 88 1.63 21.58 -6.46
C ALA A 88 2.57 21.94 -7.63
N ARG A 89 3.59 21.15 -7.89
CA ARG A 89 4.47 21.28 -9.06
C ARG A 89 3.93 20.62 -10.34
N GLY A 90 2.72 20.08 -10.31
CA GLY A 90 2.09 19.48 -11.47
C GLY A 90 2.45 18.01 -11.70
N ILE A 91 2.98 17.32 -10.69
CA ILE A 91 3.41 15.92 -10.73
C ILE A 91 2.33 15.04 -10.12
N ASP A 92 1.90 13.99 -10.82
CA ASP A 92 1.03 12.96 -10.27
C ASP A 92 1.79 12.13 -9.22
N VAL A 93 1.09 11.63 -8.19
CA VAL A 93 1.74 10.96 -7.05
C VAL A 93 1.19 9.56 -6.83
N LEU A 94 2.10 8.61 -6.64
CA LEU A 94 1.84 7.31 -6.03
C LEU A 94 2.50 7.32 -4.65
N ILE A 95 1.72 7.29 -3.56
CA ILE A 95 2.25 7.32 -2.20
C ILE A 95 2.12 5.95 -1.53
N GLU A 96 3.15 5.56 -0.78
CA GLU A 96 3.19 4.31 -0.01
C GLU A 96 2.40 4.42 1.29
N HIS A 97 1.70 3.35 1.66
CA HIS A 97 1.05 3.21 2.95
C HIS A 97 2.08 2.94 4.08
N PRO A 98 1.73 3.06 5.39
CA PRO A 98 0.43 3.52 5.91
C PRO A 98 0.34 5.04 5.99
N LEU A 99 -0.87 5.55 5.81
CA LEU A 99 -1.23 6.93 6.08
C LEU A 99 -2.34 6.98 7.13
N LEU A 100 -2.37 8.02 7.94
CA LEU A 100 -3.53 8.28 8.78
C LEU A 100 -4.75 8.66 7.90
N PRO A 101 -5.99 8.31 8.30
CA PRO A 101 -7.17 8.63 7.50
C PRO A 101 -7.29 10.12 7.14
N ARG A 102 -6.90 11.02 8.04
CA ARG A 102 -6.90 12.48 7.79
C ARG A 102 -5.87 12.87 6.73
N GLU A 103 -4.65 12.35 6.81
CA GLU A 103 -3.60 12.61 5.82
C GLU A 103 -4.06 12.20 4.41
N TRP A 104 -4.69 11.04 4.30
CA TRP A 104 -5.21 10.56 3.02
C TRP A 104 -6.34 11.45 2.49
N GLN A 105 -7.29 11.84 3.35
CA GLN A 105 -8.37 12.77 2.96
C GLN A 105 -7.83 14.12 2.50
N ASP A 106 -6.82 14.67 3.19
CA ASP A 106 -6.21 15.95 2.84
C ASP A 106 -5.47 15.86 1.50
N LEU A 107 -4.76 14.76 1.24
CA LEU A 107 -4.11 14.51 -0.05
C LEU A 107 -5.12 14.40 -1.20
N LEU A 108 -6.26 13.73 -1.00
CA LEU A 108 -7.31 13.65 -2.01
C LEU A 108 -7.89 15.02 -2.35
N ARG A 109 -8.18 15.86 -1.33
CA ARG A 109 -8.63 17.24 -1.54
C ARG A 109 -7.59 18.09 -2.27
N SER A 110 -6.30 17.94 -1.91
CA SER A 110 -5.21 18.64 -2.60
C SER A 110 -5.07 18.17 -4.03
N ALA A 111 -5.20 16.88 -4.30
CA ALA A 111 -5.15 16.31 -5.65
C ALA A 111 -6.28 16.88 -6.53
N GLU A 112 -7.51 16.92 -6.00
CA GLU A 112 -8.67 17.49 -6.69
C GLU A 112 -8.45 18.98 -6.98
N ARG A 113 -8.08 19.78 -5.97
CA ARG A 113 -7.82 21.21 -6.09
C ARG A 113 -6.74 21.55 -7.12
N LEU A 114 -5.69 20.72 -7.19
CA LEU A 114 -4.54 20.91 -8.08
C LEU A 114 -4.72 20.25 -9.45
N GLY A 115 -5.81 19.53 -9.69
CA GLY A 115 -6.04 18.76 -10.91
C GLY A 115 -5.00 17.67 -11.13
N ARG A 116 -4.52 17.04 -10.05
CA ARG A 116 -3.51 15.97 -10.08
C ARG A 116 -4.11 14.64 -9.62
N ARG A 117 -3.43 13.55 -9.95
CA ARG A 117 -3.79 12.21 -9.47
C ARG A 117 -2.92 11.86 -8.28
N CYS A 118 -3.56 11.38 -7.22
CA CYS A 118 -2.90 10.82 -6.06
C CYS A 118 -3.45 9.42 -5.82
N LEU A 119 -2.55 8.42 -5.78
CA LEU A 119 -2.91 7.03 -5.56
C LEU A 119 -2.16 6.50 -4.34
N LEU A 120 -2.89 5.89 -3.41
CA LEU A 120 -2.31 5.18 -2.29
C LEU A 120 -1.97 3.75 -2.71
N ASN A 121 -0.72 3.36 -2.57
CA ASN A 121 -0.26 2.01 -2.85
C ASN A 121 -0.10 1.20 -1.58
N THR A 122 -0.74 0.05 -1.51
CA THR A 122 -0.59 -0.93 -0.43
C THR A 122 0.30 -2.10 -0.82
N PHE A 123 0.74 -2.16 -2.07
CA PHE A 123 1.62 -3.17 -2.65
C PHE A 123 0.99 -4.58 -2.74
N TYR A 124 0.47 -5.11 -1.64
CA TYR A 124 0.07 -6.51 -1.51
C TYR A 124 -1.00 -7.00 -2.51
N PRO A 125 -2.05 -6.24 -2.86
CA PRO A 125 -3.04 -6.68 -3.86
C PRO A 125 -2.44 -6.97 -5.24
N GLN A 126 -1.25 -6.43 -5.54
CA GLN A 126 -0.55 -6.61 -6.81
C GLN A 126 0.36 -7.86 -6.84
N LEU A 127 0.60 -8.49 -5.70
CA LEU A 127 1.41 -9.72 -5.64
C LEU A 127 0.67 -10.87 -6.35
N PRO A 128 1.35 -11.71 -7.14
CA PRO A 128 0.70 -12.73 -7.98
C PRO A 128 -0.25 -13.66 -7.21
N ALA A 129 0.16 -14.15 -6.03
CA ALA A 129 -0.66 -15.02 -5.20
C ALA A 129 -1.91 -14.29 -4.68
N VAL A 130 -1.76 -13.04 -4.24
CA VAL A 130 -2.86 -12.21 -3.73
C VAL A 130 -3.81 -11.81 -4.85
N ALA A 131 -3.29 -11.36 -5.99
CA ALA A 131 -4.09 -11.02 -7.16
C ALA A 131 -4.93 -12.23 -7.63
N ARG A 132 -4.33 -13.42 -7.63
CA ARG A 132 -5.05 -14.66 -7.98
C ARG A 132 -6.12 -15.02 -6.95
N PHE A 133 -5.82 -14.86 -5.67
CA PHE A 133 -6.81 -15.03 -4.59
C PHE A 133 -8.00 -14.09 -4.75
N ILE A 134 -7.74 -12.79 -5.00
CA ILE A 134 -8.79 -11.78 -5.23
C ILE A 134 -9.63 -12.15 -6.46
N GLU A 135 -9.02 -12.51 -7.57
CA GLU A 135 -9.71 -12.89 -8.79
C GLU A 135 -10.68 -14.08 -8.57
N LEU A 136 -10.16 -15.17 -8.00
CA LEU A 136 -10.94 -16.37 -7.70
C LEU A 136 -12.03 -16.10 -6.67
N GLY A 137 -11.70 -15.32 -5.63
CA GLY A 137 -12.63 -14.96 -4.59
C GLY A 137 -13.81 -14.12 -5.12
N ARG A 138 -13.55 -13.14 -6.00
CA ARG A 138 -14.61 -12.39 -6.69
C ARG A 138 -15.53 -13.31 -7.51
N GLN A 139 -14.95 -14.26 -8.24
CA GLN A 139 -15.73 -15.23 -9.01
C GLN A 139 -16.62 -16.09 -8.11
N LEU A 140 -16.10 -16.55 -6.97
CA LEU A 140 -16.86 -17.31 -5.99
C LEU A 140 -17.94 -16.46 -5.35
N HIS A 141 -17.62 -15.22 -4.96
CA HIS A 141 -18.58 -14.28 -4.36
C HIS A 141 -19.78 -14.02 -5.27
N ARG A 142 -19.53 -13.70 -6.54
CA ARG A 142 -20.59 -13.45 -7.54
C ARG A 142 -21.45 -14.68 -7.83
N ARG A 143 -20.89 -15.88 -7.75
CA ARG A 143 -21.61 -17.13 -8.09
C ARG A 143 -22.32 -17.77 -6.92
N ARG A 144 -21.81 -17.63 -5.71
CA ARG A 144 -22.22 -18.39 -4.54
C ARG A 144 -22.54 -17.54 -3.33
N GLY A 145 -22.00 -16.32 -3.27
CA GLY A 145 -21.94 -15.51 -2.06
C GLY A 145 -20.90 -16.05 -1.08
N ILE A 146 -20.16 -15.13 -0.45
CA ILE A 146 -19.27 -15.46 0.66
C ILE A 146 -20.10 -15.52 1.93
N ARG A 147 -19.98 -16.60 2.69
CA ARG A 147 -20.69 -16.81 3.96
C ARG A 147 -19.91 -16.22 5.13
N HIS A 148 -18.59 -16.27 5.07
CA HIS A 148 -17.73 -15.81 6.13
C HIS A 148 -16.33 -15.54 5.59
N LEU A 149 -15.66 -14.52 6.16
CA LEU A 149 -14.25 -14.23 5.98
C LEU A 149 -13.53 -14.47 7.31
N ASP A 150 -12.38 -15.11 7.25
CA ASP A 150 -11.42 -15.24 8.35
C ASP A 150 -10.10 -14.65 7.92
N ALA A 151 -9.56 -13.72 8.70
CA ALA A 151 -8.29 -13.08 8.39
C ALA A 151 -7.40 -12.97 9.62
N ALA A 152 -6.10 -13.08 9.42
CA ALA A 152 -5.09 -12.77 10.42
C ALA A 152 -3.96 -11.98 9.81
N CYS A 153 -3.49 -10.93 10.52
CA CYS A 153 -2.40 -10.10 10.04
C CYS A 153 -1.59 -9.48 11.19
N GLY A 154 -0.38 -9.05 10.88
CA GLY A 154 0.34 -8.11 11.74
C GLY A 154 -0.25 -6.70 11.62
N VAL A 155 -0.19 -5.92 12.69
CA VAL A 155 -0.77 -4.57 12.72
C VAL A 155 -0.21 -3.65 11.63
N GLN A 156 1.08 -3.76 11.29
CA GLN A 156 1.72 -2.93 10.27
C GLN A 156 1.19 -3.19 8.84
N VAL A 157 0.60 -4.35 8.59
CA VAL A 157 -0.03 -4.68 7.30
C VAL A 157 -1.56 -4.74 7.37
N GLY A 158 -2.14 -4.30 8.48
CA GLY A 158 -3.59 -4.27 8.69
C GLY A 158 -4.31 -3.46 7.61
N PHE A 159 -3.76 -2.29 7.24
CA PHE A 159 -4.32 -1.48 6.16
C PHE A 159 -4.33 -2.22 4.82
N ALA A 160 -3.22 -2.86 4.48
CA ALA A 160 -3.12 -3.66 3.25
C ALA A 160 -4.04 -4.90 3.28
N THR A 161 -4.28 -5.47 4.47
CA THR A 161 -5.25 -6.56 4.63
C THR A 161 -6.67 -6.08 4.31
N LEU A 162 -7.06 -4.91 4.80
CA LEU A 162 -8.35 -4.30 4.47
C LEU A 162 -8.47 -3.98 2.97
N ASP A 163 -7.38 -3.56 2.33
CA ASP A 163 -7.36 -3.30 0.89
C ASP A 163 -7.55 -4.60 0.07
N ILE A 164 -6.95 -5.70 0.50
CA ILE A 164 -7.20 -7.04 -0.09
C ILE A 164 -8.68 -7.41 0.04
N LEU A 165 -9.28 -7.21 1.22
CA LEU A 165 -10.69 -7.50 1.45
C LEU A 165 -11.60 -6.58 0.65
N ALA A 166 -11.28 -5.28 0.56
CA ALA A 166 -12.00 -4.32 -0.27
C ALA A 166 -11.95 -4.69 -1.76
N ALA A 167 -10.78 -5.09 -2.23
CA ALA A 167 -10.63 -5.59 -3.59
C ALA A 167 -11.43 -6.88 -3.83
N LEU A 168 -11.44 -7.80 -2.87
CA LEU A 168 -12.19 -9.06 -2.95
C LEU A 168 -13.70 -8.83 -3.04
N LEU A 169 -14.24 -7.97 -2.17
CA LEU A 169 -15.67 -7.68 -2.02
C LEU A 169 -16.17 -6.59 -2.98
N GLU A 170 -15.27 -5.99 -3.79
CA GLU A 170 -15.56 -4.84 -4.65
C GLU A 170 -16.03 -3.60 -3.86
N GLY A 171 -15.60 -3.49 -2.60
CA GLY A 171 -15.89 -2.45 -1.63
C GLY A 171 -15.99 -3.01 -0.22
N VAL A 172 -16.04 -2.15 0.79
CA VAL A 172 -16.18 -2.56 2.20
C VAL A 172 -17.48 -2.07 2.84
N GLY A 173 -18.20 -1.21 2.17
CA GLY A 173 -19.43 -0.63 2.71
C GLY A 173 -20.70 -1.38 2.29
N PRO A 174 -21.70 -1.44 3.18
CA PRO A 174 -21.69 -0.96 4.55
C PRO A 174 -20.77 -1.80 5.44
N TRP A 175 -20.27 -1.21 6.53
CA TRP A 175 -19.47 -1.93 7.49
C TRP A 175 -19.94 -1.66 8.92
N SER A 176 -19.76 -2.64 9.81
CA SER A 176 -19.99 -2.50 11.24
C SER A 176 -18.94 -3.26 12.05
N LEU A 177 -18.65 -2.75 13.25
CA LEU A 177 -17.88 -3.46 14.27
C LEU A 177 -18.86 -4.08 15.25
N GLU A 178 -19.00 -5.40 15.22
CA GLU A 178 -19.99 -6.13 16.02
C GLU A 178 -19.53 -6.32 17.47
N SER A 179 -18.25 -6.62 17.65
CA SER A 179 -17.66 -6.78 18.99
C SER A 179 -16.16 -6.57 18.95
N PRO A 180 -15.61 -5.73 19.86
CA PRO A 180 -14.20 -5.85 20.20
C PRO A 180 -14.06 -7.17 20.95
N SER A 181 -13.33 -8.13 20.40
CA SER A 181 -13.13 -9.39 21.07
C SER A 181 -12.11 -9.28 22.20
N ASN A 182 -12.08 -10.28 23.06
CA ASN A 182 -11.13 -10.40 24.15
C ASN A 182 -9.69 -10.38 23.61
N ASP A 183 -8.81 -9.63 24.29
CA ASP A 183 -7.38 -9.69 24.07
C ASP A 183 -6.90 -11.12 24.32
N LEU A 184 -6.51 -11.81 23.26
CA LEU A 184 -5.90 -13.13 23.32
C LEU A 184 -4.37 -12.94 23.36
N SER A 185 -3.85 -12.54 24.50
CA SER A 185 -2.41 -12.23 24.67
C SER A 185 -1.87 -11.28 23.58
N ALA A 186 -0.96 -11.74 22.71
CA ALA A 186 -0.39 -10.97 21.60
C ALA A 186 -1.36 -10.67 20.45
N MET A 187 -2.46 -11.40 20.35
CA MET A 187 -3.44 -11.27 19.26
C MET A 187 -4.69 -10.54 19.75
N ARG A 188 -5.10 -9.52 19.00
CA ARG A 188 -6.39 -8.87 19.20
C ARG A 188 -7.38 -9.38 18.16
N GLY A 189 -8.53 -9.90 18.61
CA GLY A 189 -9.61 -10.35 17.75
C GLY A 189 -10.63 -9.23 17.53
N LEU A 190 -11.18 -9.16 16.33
CA LEU A 190 -12.25 -8.25 15.95
C LEU A 190 -13.30 -9.03 15.16
N SER A 191 -14.58 -8.80 15.48
CA SER A 191 -15.70 -9.28 14.68
C SER A 191 -16.32 -8.11 13.94
N LEU A 192 -16.33 -8.16 12.63
CA LEU A 192 -16.82 -7.09 11.75
C LEU A 192 -17.82 -7.66 10.74
N VAL A 193 -18.58 -6.79 10.13
CA VAL A 193 -19.31 -7.05 8.88
C VAL A 193 -18.77 -6.08 7.83
N LEU A 194 -18.36 -6.58 6.67
CA LEU A 194 -17.90 -5.79 5.53
C LEU A 194 -18.74 -6.14 4.31
N ALA A 195 -19.40 -5.17 3.68
CA ALA A 195 -20.28 -5.39 2.53
C ALA A 195 -21.25 -6.58 2.77
N GLU A 196 -21.89 -6.58 3.94
CA GLU A 196 -22.82 -7.62 4.40
C GLU A 196 -22.20 -9.00 4.67
N VAL A 197 -20.87 -9.15 4.57
CA VAL A 197 -20.16 -10.41 4.83
C VAL A 197 -19.53 -10.37 6.22
N PRO A 198 -19.82 -11.34 7.10
CA PRO A 198 -19.17 -11.47 8.40
C PRO A 198 -17.67 -11.74 8.26
N LEU A 199 -16.86 -11.06 9.08
CA LEU A 199 -15.41 -11.18 9.13
C LEU A 199 -14.94 -11.41 10.57
N SER A 200 -14.14 -12.46 10.78
CA SER A 200 -13.30 -12.64 11.96
C SER A 200 -11.89 -12.18 11.64
N LEU A 201 -11.39 -11.14 12.29
CA LEU A 201 -10.06 -10.60 12.07
C LEU A 201 -9.21 -10.72 13.34
N LEU A 202 -8.06 -11.40 13.21
CA LEU A 202 -7.04 -11.47 14.25
C LEU A 202 -5.87 -10.56 13.89
N VAL A 203 -5.51 -9.65 14.79
CA VAL A 203 -4.39 -8.72 14.59
C VAL A 203 -3.31 -8.97 15.61
N LEU A 204 -2.11 -9.31 15.15
CA LEU A 204 -0.91 -9.37 15.99
C LEU A 204 -0.46 -7.92 16.26
N ASN A 205 -0.64 -7.47 17.52
CA ASN A 205 -0.43 -6.09 17.92
C ASN A 205 0.87 -5.86 18.72
N GLU A 206 1.65 -6.91 18.94
CA GLU A 206 2.95 -6.84 19.61
C GLU A 206 4.07 -6.73 18.57
N LEU A 207 4.51 -5.51 18.32
CA LEU A 207 5.61 -5.22 17.40
C LEU A 207 6.56 -4.21 18.05
N ALA A 208 7.80 -4.64 18.26
CA ALA A 208 8.87 -3.69 18.51
C ALA A 208 9.37 -3.11 17.17
N ALA A 209 9.79 -1.84 17.18
CA ALA A 209 10.34 -1.19 15.98
C ALA A 209 11.56 -1.94 15.39
N ALA A 210 12.27 -2.71 16.21
CA ALA A 210 13.38 -3.57 15.79
C ALA A 210 12.94 -4.79 14.97
N ASP A 211 11.67 -5.18 15.03
CA ASP A 211 11.14 -6.41 14.41
C ASP A 211 10.47 -6.16 13.06
N ASP A 212 10.38 -4.90 12.62
CA ASP A 212 9.71 -4.49 11.37
C ASP A 212 10.23 -5.24 10.11
N GLY A 213 11.43 -5.80 10.17
CA GLY A 213 12.02 -6.62 9.10
C GLY A 213 11.99 -8.14 9.34
N ARG A 214 11.40 -8.60 10.45
CA ARG A 214 11.43 -10.02 10.87
C ARG A 214 10.05 -10.64 11.03
N MET A 215 9.02 -10.01 10.49
CA MET A 215 7.64 -10.44 10.67
C MET A 215 7.38 -11.82 10.09
N THR A 216 6.87 -12.70 10.93
CA THR A 216 6.44 -14.05 10.56
C THR A 216 4.98 -14.12 10.11
N LEU A 217 4.14 -13.16 10.53
CA LEU A 217 2.76 -13.04 10.11
C LEU A 217 2.57 -11.76 9.31
N LEU A 218 2.41 -11.89 8.00
CA LEU A 218 1.95 -10.79 7.14
C LEU A 218 0.43 -10.81 7.05
N GLN A 219 -0.13 -11.47 6.02
CA GLN A 219 -1.57 -11.64 5.87
C GLN A 219 -1.90 -13.10 5.61
N ARG A 220 -2.95 -13.58 6.26
CA ARG A 220 -3.65 -14.81 5.93
C ARG A 220 -5.13 -14.49 5.81
N VAL A 221 -5.76 -14.89 4.72
CA VAL A 221 -7.18 -14.65 4.47
C VAL A 221 -7.83 -15.92 3.96
N SER A 222 -8.97 -16.28 4.52
CA SER A 222 -9.80 -17.38 4.04
C SER A 222 -11.22 -16.88 3.80
N LEU A 223 -11.83 -17.32 2.73
CA LEU A 223 -13.24 -17.11 2.46
C LEU A 223 -13.98 -18.46 2.43
N THR A 224 -15.16 -18.52 3.00
CA THR A 224 -15.99 -19.72 3.04
C THR A 224 -17.28 -19.47 2.27
N THR A 225 -17.66 -20.44 1.44
CA THR A 225 -18.92 -20.50 0.70
C THR A 225 -19.71 -21.73 1.13
N ASP A 226 -20.86 -21.98 0.52
CA ASP A 226 -21.64 -23.20 0.69
C ASP A 226 -20.96 -24.47 0.15
N ARG A 227 -19.88 -24.35 -0.60
CA ARG A 227 -19.20 -25.45 -1.31
C ARG A 227 -17.75 -25.68 -0.89
N GLY A 228 -17.21 -24.83 -0.02
CA GLY A 228 -15.83 -24.96 0.46
C GLY A 228 -15.18 -23.64 0.75
N THR A 229 -13.88 -23.72 0.97
CA THR A 229 -13.04 -22.59 1.40
C THR A 229 -11.92 -22.32 0.40
N LEU A 230 -11.67 -21.07 0.11
CA LEU A 230 -10.48 -20.59 -0.60
C LEU A 230 -9.59 -19.83 0.39
N SER A 231 -8.31 -20.17 0.45
CA SER A 231 -7.38 -19.56 1.42
C SER A 231 -6.14 -18.99 0.75
N LEU A 232 -5.75 -17.79 1.17
CA LEU A 232 -4.45 -17.19 0.98
C LEU A 232 -3.66 -17.43 2.27
N LEU A 233 -2.67 -18.32 2.25
CA LEU A 233 -1.87 -18.65 3.43
C LEU A 233 -0.74 -17.65 3.69
N SER A 234 -0.20 -17.07 2.62
CA SER A 234 0.84 -16.05 2.66
C SER A 234 0.72 -15.16 1.41
N PRO A 235 1.03 -13.85 1.50
CA PRO A 235 0.99 -12.96 0.35
C PRO A 235 2.05 -13.30 -0.71
N HIS A 236 3.11 -14.00 -0.32
CA HIS A 236 4.20 -14.40 -1.23
C HIS A 236 3.99 -15.80 -1.85
N GLY A 237 2.88 -16.43 -1.55
CA GLY A 237 2.58 -17.81 -1.96
C GLY A 237 3.11 -18.85 -0.97
N PRO A 238 2.94 -20.14 -1.28
CA PRO A 238 3.46 -21.24 -0.46
C PRO A 238 4.97 -21.34 -0.53
#